data_4801b6b2bc147077c5ff16763191b0a5
#
_entry.id   4801b6b2bc147077c5ff16763191b0a5
#
_cell.length_a   1.000
_cell.length_b   1.000
_cell.length_c   1.000
_cell.angle_alpha   90.00
_cell.angle_beta   90.00
_cell.angle_gamma   90.00
#
_symmetry.space_group_name_H-M   'P 1'
#
loop_
_entity.id
_entity.type
_entity.pdbx_description
1 polymer ?
#
loop_
_entity_poly.entity_id
_entity_poly.type
_entity_poly.pdbx_seq_one_letter_code
_entity_poly.pdbx_strand_id
1 'polypeptide(L)'
;DAELTALVLANNNIEKCDFTATDLRGSKIEVSNLLNNKFNKCSFIDAVLMKNNIGKNDFSEADFSGAEFINGYFDSNTVIDVIWNITSFKNTGFSNITFNGKIQNCHFENCAFYNVTFKNVDITNTFFKYNRKMKKVVFENCKVDKLTYAFLKNNQANLTGLTVV
;
A
#
# COMPACT_ATOMS: atom_id res chain seq x y z
N ASP A 1 4.02 21.16 9.83
CA ASP A 1 4.96 20.19 9.27
C ASP A 1 6.01 19.83 10.32
N ALA A 2 6.02 18.60 10.79
CA ALA A 2 7.03 18.11 11.75
C ALA A 2 8.07 17.28 10.97
N GLU A 3 9.33 17.37 11.39
CA GLU A 3 10.41 16.52 10.87
C GLU A 3 10.69 15.40 11.88
N LEU A 4 10.31 14.17 11.51
CA LEU A 4 10.52 12.95 12.28
C LEU A 4 11.29 11.91 11.44
N THR A 5 12.27 12.39 10.66
CA THR A 5 13.08 11.54 9.79
C THR A 5 13.83 10.48 10.58
N ALA A 6 13.91 9.26 10.04
CA ALA A 6 14.52 8.10 10.67
C ALA A 6 13.99 7.77 12.08
N LEU A 7 12.75 8.15 12.35
CA LEU A 7 12.06 7.80 13.61
C LEU A 7 12.01 6.28 13.79
N VAL A 8 12.33 5.81 14.98
CA VAL A 8 12.22 4.39 15.34
C VAL A 8 11.12 4.23 16.38
N LEU A 9 10.08 3.49 16.02
CA LEU A 9 8.97 3.14 16.89
C LEU A 9 8.82 1.63 16.94
N ALA A 10 8.80 1.06 18.14
CA ALA A 10 8.56 -0.36 18.34
C ALA A 10 7.64 -0.62 19.52
N ASN A 11 6.70 -1.55 19.34
CA ASN A 11 5.73 -1.96 20.36
C ASN A 11 4.83 -0.79 20.84
N ASN A 12 4.39 0.04 19.91
CA ASN A 12 3.58 1.23 20.24
C ASN A 12 2.10 1.04 19.85
N ASN A 13 1.26 1.72 20.59
CA ASN A 13 -0.13 1.96 20.24
C ASN A 13 -0.28 3.44 19.89
N ILE A 14 -0.50 3.74 18.61
CA ILE A 14 -0.66 5.10 18.11
C ILE A 14 -2.09 5.21 17.57
N GLU A 15 -2.92 5.94 18.25
CA GLU A 15 -4.33 6.05 17.91
C GLU A 15 -4.81 7.50 17.97
N LYS A 16 -5.62 7.88 16.99
CA LYS A 16 -6.27 9.20 16.90
C LYS A 16 -5.30 10.38 16.94
N CYS A 17 -4.08 10.16 16.42
CA CYS A 17 -3.07 11.21 16.33
C CYS A 17 -3.13 11.90 14.97
N ASP A 18 -2.70 13.15 14.94
CA ASP A 18 -2.60 13.95 13.72
C ASP A 18 -1.13 14.14 13.35
N PHE A 19 -0.69 13.48 12.27
CA PHE A 19 0.63 13.59 11.68
C PHE A 19 0.59 14.30 10.32
N THR A 20 -0.48 15.03 10.01
CA THR A 20 -0.63 15.68 8.71
C THR A 20 0.63 16.42 8.29
N ALA A 21 1.10 16.17 7.06
CA ALA A 21 2.30 16.76 6.45
C ALA A 21 3.60 16.55 7.27
N THR A 22 3.67 15.47 8.06
CA THR A 22 4.89 15.11 8.80
C THR A 22 5.87 14.37 7.89
N ASP A 23 7.14 14.69 8.03
CA ASP A 23 8.24 13.99 7.36
C ASP A 23 8.67 12.77 8.19
N LEU A 24 8.34 11.58 7.69
CA LEU A 24 8.64 10.28 8.29
C LEU A 24 9.61 9.46 7.41
N ARG A 25 10.41 10.12 6.56
CA ARG A 25 11.36 9.43 5.68
C ARG A 25 12.34 8.57 6.46
N GLY A 26 12.58 7.37 5.95
CA GLY A 26 13.51 6.41 6.55
C GLY A 26 13.09 5.89 7.93
N SER A 27 11.85 6.17 8.37
CA SER A 27 11.34 5.68 9.65
C SER A 27 11.28 4.16 9.70
N LYS A 28 11.47 3.59 10.89
CA LYS A 28 11.22 2.18 11.17
C LYS A 28 10.12 2.06 12.20
N ILE A 29 8.99 1.50 11.79
CA ILE A 29 7.83 1.29 12.66
C ILE A 29 7.58 -0.21 12.73
N GLU A 30 7.73 -0.80 13.91
CA GLU A 30 7.69 -2.23 14.09
C GLU A 30 6.74 -2.65 15.21
N VAL A 31 6.06 -3.79 15.02
CA VAL A 31 5.22 -4.45 16.04
C VAL A 31 4.25 -3.47 16.71
N SER A 32 3.66 -2.58 15.91
CA SER A 32 2.85 -1.46 16.42
C SER A 32 1.43 -1.48 15.85
N ASN A 33 0.51 -0.89 16.60
CA ASN A 33 -0.83 -0.59 16.11
C ASN A 33 -0.92 0.89 15.72
N LEU A 34 -1.27 1.15 14.47
CA LEU A 34 -1.52 2.49 13.94
C LEU A 34 -2.99 2.56 13.55
N LEU A 35 -3.82 3.13 14.39
CA LEU A 35 -5.27 3.08 14.23
C LEU A 35 -5.90 4.47 14.27
N ASN A 36 -6.78 4.75 13.30
CA ASN A 36 -7.55 6.00 13.25
C ASN A 36 -6.69 7.28 13.25
N ASN A 37 -5.49 7.25 12.66
CA ASN A 37 -4.60 8.40 12.60
C ASN A 37 -4.77 9.17 11.28
N LYS A 38 -4.37 10.43 11.26
CA LYS A 38 -4.22 11.24 10.07
C LYS A 38 -2.75 11.27 9.66
N PHE A 39 -2.46 10.73 8.48
CA PHE A 39 -1.16 10.75 7.83
C PHE A 39 -1.23 11.43 6.45
N ASN A 40 -2.20 12.32 6.27
CA ASN A 40 -2.38 13.05 5.01
C ASN A 40 -1.11 13.83 4.67
N LYS A 41 -0.66 13.72 3.43
CA LYS A 41 0.53 14.43 2.91
C LYS A 41 1.83 14.09 3.65
N CYS A 42 1.87 12.99 4.40
CA CYS A 42 3.10 12.54 5.03
C CYS A 42 4.07 11.99 4.00
N SER A 43 5.35 12.18 4.26
CA SER A 43 6.40 11.48 3.54
C SER A 43 6.83 10.23 4.30
N PHE A 44 6.60 9.05 3.72
CA PHE A 44 7.10 7.76 4.20
C PHE A 44 8.15 7.20 3.24
N ILE A 45 8.86 8.06 2.51
CA ILE A 45 9.89 7.63 1.56
C ILE A 45 10.93 6.78 2.30
N ASP A 46 11.22 5.58 1.76
CA ASP A 46 12.17 4.61 2.31
C ASP A 46 11.85 4.16 3.74
N ALA A 47 10.61 4.32 4.20
CA ALA A 47 10.20 3.84 5.52
C ALA A 47 10.00 2.32 5.54
N VAL A 48 10.31 1.69 6.68
CA VAL A 48 10.07 0.26 6.91
C VAL A 48 8.96 0.08 7.96
N LEU A 49 7.86 -0.57 7.53
CA LEU A 49 6.72 -0.85 8.38
C LEU A 49 6.58 -2.37 8.56
N MET A 50 7.06 -2.91 9.67
CA MET A 50 7.15 -4.36 9.88
C MET A 50 6.28 -4.84 11.04
N LYS A 51 5.49 -5.90 10.79
CA LYS A 51 4.61 -6.54 11.79
C LYS A 51 3.61 -5.58 12.44
N ASN A 52 3.15 -4.58 11.66
CA ASN A 52 2.20 -3.61 12.17
C ASN A 52 0.76 -3.99 11.82
N ASN A 53 -0.16 -3.53 12.66
CA ASN A 53 -1.57 -3.47 12.36
C ASN A 53 -1.92 -2.01 12.00
N ILE A 54 -2.14 -1.76 10.71
CA ILE A 54 -2.36 -0.41 10.17
C ILE A 54 -3.81 -0.33 9.69
N GLY A 55 -4.64 0.34 10.45
CA GLY A 55 -6.08 0.33 10.18
C GLY A 55 -6.77 1.67 10.34
N LYS A 56 -7.74 1.94 9.45
CA LYS A 56 -8.61 3.13 9.52
C LYS A 56 -7.86 4.46 9.55
N ASN A 57 -6.65 4.50 9.00
CA ASN A 57 -5.90 5.73 8.89
C ASN A 57 -6.22 6.44 7.56
N ASP A 58 -6.00 7.74 7.54
CA ASP A 58 -6.07 8.53 6.33
C ASP A 58 -4.64 8.85 5.83
N PHE A 59 -4.26 8.24 4.71
CA PHE A 59 -2.98 8.43 4.02
C PHE A 59 -3.14 9.25 2.73
N SER A 60 -4.24 9.99 2.56
CA SER A 60 -4.45 10.76 1.34
C SER A 60 -3.25 11.66 1.01
N GLU A 61 -2.80 11.64 -0.24
CA GLU A 61 -1.65 12.39 -0.74
C GLU A 61 -0.30 12.02 -0.07
N ALA A 62 -0.21 10.91 0.67
CA ALA A 62 1.06 10.47 1.26
C ALA A 62 2.01 9.89 0.19
N ASP A 63 3.31 9.98 0.44
CA ASP A 63 4.34 9.40 -0.41
C ASP A 63 5.00 8.19 0.26
N PHE A 64 4.77 7.00 -0.32
CA PHE A 64 5.38 5.73 0.09
C PHE A 64 6.47 5.25 -0.87
N SER A 65 7.09 6.15 -1.62
CA SER A 65 8.17 5.77 -2.55
C SER A 65 9.29 5.04 -1.81
N GLY A 66 9.67 3.87 -2.28
CA GLY A 66 10.70 3.02 -1.66
C GLY A 66 10.31 2.38 -0.32
N ALA A 67 9.11 2.61 0.18
CA ALA A 67 8.68 2.05 1.46
C ALA A 67 8.47 0.54 1.41
N GLU A 68 8.71 -0.13 2.55
CA GLU A 68 8.54 -1.56 2.71
C GLU A 68 7.48 -1.88 3.78
N PHE A 69 6.47 -2.66 3.39
CA PHE A 69 5.45 -3.22 4.29
C PHE A 69 5.70 -4.72 4.45
N ILE A 70 6.03 -5.17 5.65
CA ILE A 70 6.46 -6.56 5.88
C ILE A 70 5.67 -7.21 7.02
N ASN A 71 5.06 -8.37 6.75
CA ASN A 71 4.40 -9.22 7.74
C ASN A 71 3.30 -8.50 8.54
N GLY A 72 2.57 -7.58 7.93
CA GLY A 72 1.56 -6.76 8.62
C GLY A 72 0.17 -6.84 8.01
N TYR A 73 -0.72 -6.02 8.54
CA TYR A 73 -2.08 -5.84 8.04
C TYR A 73 -2.33 -4.39 7.68
N PHE A 74 -3.03 -4.18 6.58
CA PHE A 74 -3.40 -2.86 6.05
C PHE A 74 -4.90 -2.88 5.77
N ASP A 75 -5.70 -2.43 6.75
CA ASP A 75 -7.15 -2.57 6.72
C ASP A 75 -7.89 -1.25 6.75
N SER A 76 -8.88 -1.09 5.90
CA SER A 76 -9.83 0.04 5.92
C SER A 76 -9.16 1.42 5.92
N ASN A 77 -7.95 1.53 5.36
CA ASN A 77 -7.26 2.82 5.25
C ASN A 77 -7.74 3.59 4.01
N THR A 78 -7.77 4.91 4.11
CA THR A 78 -7.97 5.80 2.97
C THR A 78 -6.63 6.05 2.28
N VAL A 79 -6.57 5.82 0.96
CA VAL A 79 -5.34 5.92 0.17
C VAL A 79 -5.57 6.70 -1.12
N ILE A 80 -6.21 7.87 -1.02
CA ILE A 80 -6.52 8.74 -2.16
C ILE A 80 -5.24 9.48 -2.58
N ASP A 81 -4.91 9.41 -3.87
CA ASP A 81 -3.77 10.10 -4.50
C ASP A 81 -2.42 9.82 -3.82
N VAL A 82 -2.29 8.63 -3.25
CA VAL A 82 -1.03 8.16 -2.66
C VAL A 82 -0.02 7.83 -3.75
N ILE A 83 1.25 8.19 -3.52
CA ILE A 83 2.35 7.83 -4.40
C ILE A 83 2.88 6.45 -4.00
N TRP A 84 2.67 5.47 -4.89
CA TRP A 84 3.22 4.12 -4.79
C TRP A 84 4.27 3.93 -5.88
N ASN A 85 5.52 4.19 -5.57
CA ASN A 85 6.63 4.00 -6.49
C ASN A 85 7.77 3.23 -5.80
N ILE A 86 8.21 2.13 -6.39
CA ILE A 86 9.23 1.24 -5.79
C ILE A 86 8.77 0.68 -4.42
N THR A 87 7.49 0.76 -4.11
CA THR A 87 6.95 0.27 -2.83
C THR A 87 6.88 -1.25 -2.81
N SER A 88 7.31 -1.85 -1.72
CA SER A 88 7.31 -3.30 -1.54
C SER A 88 6.34 -3.75 -0.45
N PHE A 89 5.51 -4.74 -0.78
CA PHE A 89 4.61 -5.40 0.16
C PHE A 89 4.95 -6.88 0.21
N LYS A 90 5.35 -7.37 1.38
CA LYS A 90 5.71 -8.76 1.59
C LYS A 90 4.95 -9.35 2.77
N ASN A 91 4.28 -10.48 2.53
CA ASN A 91 3.44 -11.15 3.52
C ASN A 91 2.41 -10.20 4.18
N THR A 92 1.88 -9.26 3.42
CA THR A 92 0.95 -8.23 3.92
C THR A 92 -0.49 -8.60 3.58
N GLY A 93 -1.37 -8.51 4.57
CA GLY A 93 -2.81 -8.66 4.38
C GLY A 93 -3.46 -7.31 4.08
N PHE A 94 -4.17 -7.22 2.96
CA PHE A 94 -5.00 -6.07 2.61
C PHE A 94 -6.46 -6.41 2.82
N SER A 95 -7.21 -5.52 3.44
CA SER A 95 -8.67 -5.64 3.52
C SER A 95 -9.37 -4.30 3.44
N ASN A 96 -10.51 -4.29 2.74
CA ASN A 96 -11.38 -3.10 2.61
C ASN A 96 -10.62 -1.87 2.08
N ILE A 97 -9.84 -2.03 1.02
CA ILE A 97 -9.01 -0.97 0.43
C ILE A 97 -9.45 -0.72 -1.02
N THR A 98 -9.53 0.55 -1.40
CA THR A 98 -9.61 0.97 -2.79
C THR A 98 -8.34 1.73 -3.16
N PHE A 99 -7.50 1.12 -3.98
CA PHE A 99 -6.34 1.79 -4.57
C PHE A 99 -6.77 2.66 -5.77
N ASN A 100 -6.21 3.84 -5.90
CA ASN A 100 -6.36 4.72 -7.05
C ASN A 100 -5.02 5.34 -7.48
N GLY A 101 -5.01 6.11 -8.57
CA GLY A 101 -3.84 6.86 -9.02
C GLY A 101 -2.81 6.02 -9.77
N LYS A 102 -1.58 5.99 -9.32
CA LYS A 102 -0.46 5.31 -9.99
C LYS A 102 0.24 4.33 -9.06
N ILE A 103 0.47 3.13 -9.56
CA ILE A 103 1.26 2.09 -8.87
C ILE A 103 2.36 1.70 -9.84
N GLN A 104 3.59 2.09 -9.54
CA GLN A 104 4.72 1.94 -10.46
C GLN A 104 5.91 1.25 -9.78
N ASN A 105 6.55 0.31 -10.48
CA ASN A 105 7.74 -0.38 -9.99
C ASN A 105 7.53 -1.09 -8.63
N CYS A 106 6.30 -1.46 -8.30
CA CYS A 106 5.96 -2.03 -7.01
C CYS A 106 6.04 -3.56 -6.97
N HIS A 107 6.14 -4.11 -5.76
CA HIS A 107 6.17 -5.55 -5.54
C HIS A 107 5.09 -5.96 -4.52
N PHE A 108 4.26 -6.92 -4.90
CA PHE A 108 3.30 -7.59 -4.01
C PHE A 108 3.67 -9.07 -3.95
N GLU A 109 4.32 -9.51 -2.89
CA GLU A 109 4.76 -10.90 -2.71
C GLU A 109 4.11 -11.54 -1.49
N ASN A 110 3.53 -12.74 -1.66
CA ASN A 110 2.81 -13.50 -0.63
C ASN A 110 1.71 -12.71 0.09
N CYS A 111 1.14 -11.71 -0.55
CA CYS A 111 0.07 -10.88 0.02
C CYS A 111 -1.29 -11.57 -0.08
N ALA A 112 -2.22 -11.14 0.75
CA ALA A 112 -3.61 -11.59 0.72
C ALA A 112 -4.56 -10.40 0.51
N PHE A 113 -5.53 -10.53 -0.41
CA PHE A 113 -6.43 -9.46 -0.80
C PHE A 113 -7.87 -9.82 -0.43
N TYR A 114 -8.45 -9.11 0.52
CA TYR A 114 -9.84 -9.28 0.97
C TYR A 114 -10.62 -7.99 0.72
N ASN A 115 -11.64 -8.04 -0.14
CA ASN A 115 -12.44 -6.86 -0.47
C ASN A 115 -11.56 -5.68 -0.94
N VAL A 116 -10.71 -5.93 -1.95
CA VAL A 116 -9.79 -4.94 -2.51
C VAL A 116 -10.22 -4.58 -3.93
N THR A 117 -10.26 -3.29 -4.19
CA THR A 117 -10.56 -2.71 -5.51
C THR A 117 -9.38 -1.84 -5.97
N PHE A 118 -9.02 -1.97 -7.24
CA PHE A 118 -8.17 -1.01 -7.95
C PHE A 118 -9.09 -0.22 -8.88
N LYS A 119 -9.15 1.09 -8.70
CA LYS A 119 -10.08 1.96 -9.42
C LYS A 119 -9.38 3.15 -10.05
N ASN A 120 -9.51 3.30 -11.37
CA ASN A 120 -8.85 4.35 -12.12
C ASN A 120 -7.32 4.36 -11.89
N VAL A 121 -6.70 3.18 -11.89
CA VAL A 121 -5.28 3.00 -11.57
C VAL A 121 -4.48 2.69 -12.82
N ASP A 122 -3.34 3.36 -13.00
CA ASP A 122 -2.30 2.98 -13.92
C ASP A 122 -1.26 2.13 -13.16
N ILE A 123 -1.21 0.82 -13.46
CA ILE A 123 -0.29 -0.14 -12.81
C ILE A 123 0.78 -0.54 -13.81
N THR A 124 2.01 -0.12 -13.59
CA THR A 124 3.11 -0.37 -14.52
C THR A 124 4.34 -0.95 -13.83
N ASN A 125 5.06 -1.82 -14.53
CA ASN A 125 6.27 -2.49 -14.04
C ASN A 125 6.10 -3.04 -12.61
N THR A 126 4.92 -3.61 -12.32
CA THR A 126 4.55 -4.04 -10.98
C THR A 126 4.40 -5.56 -10.92
N PHE A 127 5.03 -6.16 -9.92
CA PHE A 127 5.14 -7.59 -9.77
C PHE A 127 4.14 -8.11 -8.74
N PHE A 128 3.32 -9.06 -9.16
CA PHE A 128 2.42 -9.80 -8.28
C PHE A 128 2.90 -11.26 -8.22
N LYS A 129 3.34 -11.74 -7.05
CA LYS A 129 3.93 -13.06 -6.90
C LYS A 129 3.36 -13.80 -5.68
N TYR A 130 2.86 -15.00 -5.90
CA TYR A 130 2.32 -15.90 -4.86
C TYR A 130 1.21 -15.28 -4.00
N ASN A 131 0.44 -14.35 -4.55
CA ASN A 131 -0.61 -13.67 -3.81
C ASN A 131 -1.88 -14.52 -3.72
N ARG A 132 -2.62 -14.34 -2.64
CA ARG A 132 -3.86 -15.08 -2.35
C ARG A 132 -5.09 -14.19 -2.56
N LYS A 133 -6.22 -14.83 -2.91
CA LYS A 133 -7.52 -14.17 -3.11
C LYS A 133 -7.59 -13.23 -4.31
N MET A 134 -6.63 -13.26 -5.21
CA MET A 134 -6.58 -12.42 -6.41
C MET A 134 -7.82 -12.55 -7.32
N LYS A 135 -8.48 -13.71 -7.32
CA LYS A 135 -9.75 -13.90 -8.06
C LYS A 135 -10.88 -12.98 -7.62
N LYS A 136 -10.82 -12.47 -6.39
CA LYS A 136 -11.84 -11.59 -5.80
C LYS A 136 -11.46 -10.12 -5.84
N VAL A 137 -10.28 -9.80 -6.33
CA VAL A 137 -9.86 -8.41 -6.56
C VAL A 137 -10.65 -7.85 -7.73
N VAL A 138 -11.16 -6.64 -7.57
CA VAL A 138 -11.92 -5.92 -8.58
C VAL A 138 -11.01 -4.88 -9.23
N PHE A 139 -11.00 -4.84 -10.55
CA PHE A 139 -10.34 -3.78 -11.32
C PHE A 139 -11.42 -2.97 -12.05
N GLU A 140 -11.47 -1.67 -11.82
CA GLU A 140 -12.41 -0.73 -12.44
C GLU A 140 -11.63 0.32 -13.22
N ASN A 141 -11.75 0.32 -14.56
CA ASN A 141 -11.09 1.31 -15.42
C ASN A 141 -9.59 1.45 -15.16
N CYS A 142 -8.88 0.30 -15.12
CA CYS A 142 -7.43 0.29 -14.86
C CYS A 142 -6.63 0.04 -16.14
N LYS A 143 -5.43 0.62 -16.18
CA LYS A 143 -4.45 0.39 -17.25
C LYS A 143 -3.26 -0.39 -16.70
N VAL A 144 -2.75 -1.33 -17.48
CA VAL A 144 -1.59 -2.13 -17.10
C VAL A 144 -0.65 -2.31 -18.29
N ASP A 145 0.65 -2.38 -18.04
CA ASP A 145 1.59 -2.83 -19.05
C ASP A 145 1.54 -4.35 -19.24
N LYS A 146 2.16 -4.84 -20.32
CA LYS A 146 2.18 -6.28 -20.66
C LYS A 146 2.81 -7.13 -19.56
N LEU A 147 3.83 -6.62 -18.89
CA LEU A 147 4.54 -7.33 -17.83
C LEU A 147 3.65 -7.51 -16.61
N THR A 148 3.07 -6.42 -16.11
CA THR A 148 2.14 -6.43 -14.98
C THR A 148 0.93 -7.33 -15.28
N TYR A 149 0.36 -7.24 -16.49
CA TYR A 149 -0.75 -8.10 -16.91
C TYR A 149 -0.39 -9.59 -16.81
N ALA A 150 0.81 -9.98 -17.25
CA ALA A 150 1.27 -11.37 -17.17
C ALA A 150 1.37 -11.86 -15.71
N PHE A 151 1.86 -11.03 -14.80
CA PHE A 151 1.90 -11.36 -13.36
C PHE A 151 0.51 -11.50 -12.75
N LEU A 152 -0.41 -10.60 -13.05
CA LEU A 152 -1.81 -10.69 -12.59
C LEU A 152 -2.48 -11.97 -13.08
N LYS A 153 -2.30 -12.32 -14.37
CA LYS A 153 -2.80 -13.55 -14.96
C LYS A 153 -2.24 -14.80 -14.26
N ASN A 154 -0.93 -14.82 -13.99
CA ASN A 154 -0.28 -15.93 -13.29
C ASN A 154 -0.75 -16.08 -11.84
N ASN A 155 -1.15 -14.99 -11.19
CA ASN A 155 -1.78 -15.01 -9.87
C ASN A 155 -3.29 -15.28 -9.92
N GLN A 156 -3.83 -15.66 -11.05
CA GLN A 156 -5.25 -15.99 -11.26
C GLN A 156 -6.20 -14.82 -10.91
N ALA A 157 -5.76 -13.58 -11.12
CA ALA A 157 -6.61 -12.40 -10.93
C ALA A 157 -7.79 -12.41 -11.90
N ASN A 158 -8.90 -11.79 -11.49
CA ASN A 158 -9.96 -11.45 -12.42
C ASN A 158 -9.49 -10.25 -13.24
N LEU A 159 -9.28 -10.46 -14.54
CA LEU A 159 -8.72 -9.44 -15.44
C LEU A 159 -9.77 -8.51 -16.06
N THR A 160 -11.04 -8.65 -15.67
CA THR A 160 -12.12 -7.75 -16.11
C THR A 160 -11.84 -6.32 -15.63
N GLY A 161 -12.04 -5.33 -16.49
CA GLY A 161 -11.79 -3.92 -16.16
C GLY A 161 -10.34 -3.46 -16.36
N LEU A 162 -9.46 -4.34 -16.89
CA LEU A 162 -8.09 -4.00 -17.26
C LEU A 162 -7.97 -3.70 -18.77
N THR A 163 -7.25 -2.65 -19.08
CA THR A 163 -6.77 -2.33 -20.43
C THR A 163 -5.27 -2.46 -20.47
N VAL A 164 -4.77 -3.27 -21.42
CA VAL A 164 -3.30 -3.43 -21.63
C VAL A 164 -2.82 -2.32 -22.54
N VAL A 165 -1.77 -1.63 -22.15
CA VAL A 165 -1.15 -0.51 -22.87
C VAL A 165 0.30 -0.82 -23.22
#